data_5a78e59c907ed0055dc1a58a5f18c2f4
#
_entry.id   5a78e59c907ed0055dc1a58a5f18c2f4
#
_cell.length_a   1.000
_cell.length_b   1.000
_cell.length_c   1.000
_cell.angle_alpha   90.00
_cell.angle_beta   90.00
_cell.angle_gamma   90.00
#
_symmetry.space_group_name_H-M   'P 1'
#
loop_
_entity.id
_entity.type
_entity.pdbx_description
1 polymer ?
#
loop_
_entity_poly.entity_id
_entity_poly.type
_entity_poly.pdbx_seq_one_letter_code
_entity_poly.pdbx_strand_id
1 'polypeptide(L)'
;MQKNKQSIDEIAILLNGKASKKGLFVCGLNSLDLAEDSDISFFAGNKKNLPQLVNTKAAVVVLKKDDINFCKTDYIVVDDPYFAFSKLSNIFDNRKKIIPCTKESVKIGINSNVPKSSFIDDFVVIGDNVKIGENVSIYPGVKIENDVEIGDNSVIHQNVVIKENTRIGQNCTIFANATIGTDGFGYALDKNQWVKINQLGSVVIGNFVDIGSNSTIDRGALQNTIIEDGVKIDNQVQIGHNCIISKNTIIAGCVGIAGSTIIGEGCKIGGAAMILGHLNIESETTISPGTMIASSINKKGETYTGFFPFFEKKDWIKVTMFLKRLLRKWV
;
A
#
# COMPACT_ATOMS: atom_id res chain seq x y z
N MET A 1 23.98 -16.20 -15.16
CA MET A 1 23.91 -14.84 -14.58
C MET A 1 24.91 -14.77 -13.45
N GLN A 2 25.91 -13.89 -13.51
CA GLN A 2 26.76 -13.63 -12.35
C GLN A 2 25.90 -13.06 -11.24
N LYS A 3 25.72 -13.81 -10.14
CA LYS A 3 25.06 -13.29 -8.94
C LYS A 3 25.94 -12.14 -8.41
N ASN A 4 25.38 -10.92 -8.30
CA ASN A 4 26.11 -9.77 -7.76
C ASN A 4 26.50 -10.07 -6.31
N LYS A 5 27.80 -10.22 -6.06
CA LYS A 5 28.33 -10.40 -4.70
C LYS A 5 28.21 -9.10 -3.93
N GLN A 6 27.57 -9.13 -2.77
CA GLN A 6 27.41 -8.02 -1.84
C GLN A 6 28.30 -8.25 -0.61
N SER A 7 29.04 -7.23 -0.20
CA SER A 7 29.90 -7.30 0.98
C SER A 7 29.05 -7.22 2.26
N ILE A 8 29.26 -8.16 3.18
CA ILE A 8 28.59 -8.16 4.50
C ILE A 8 29.03 -6.95 5.34
N ASP A 9 30.25 -6.48 5.18
CA ASP A 9 30.73 -5.29 5.89
C ASP A 9 29.96 -4.03 5.44
N GLU A 10 29.73 -3.88 4.13
CA GLU A 10 28.93 -2.78 3.57
C GLU A 10 27.45 -2.87 3.98
N ILE A 11 26.88 -4.07 3.94
CA ILE A 11 25.52 -4.34 4.40
C ILE A 11 25.39 -3.99 5.88
N ALA A 12 26.31 -4.41 6.74
CA ALA A 12 26.27 -4.12 8.17
C ALA A 12 26.31 -2.61 8.45
N ILE A 13 27.14 -1.85 7.71
CA ILE A 13 27.16 -0.38 7.80
C ILE A 13 25.81 0.21 7.39
N LEU A 14 25.23 -0.19 6.27
CA LEU A 14 23.94 0.30 5.77
C LEU A 14 22.80 0.02 6.76
N LEU A 15 22.86 -1.12 7.43
CA LEU A 15 21.86 -1.54 8.42
C LEU A 15 22.10 -0.93 9.81
N ASN A 16 23.17 -0.15 10.03
CA ASN A 16 23.66 0.27 11.35
C ASN A 16 23.82 -0.92 12.30
N GLY A 17 24.26 -2.06 11.77
CA GLY A 17 24.40 -3.31 12.47
C GLY A 17 25.86 -3.71 12.73
N LYS A 18 26.03 -4.77 13.50
CA LYS A 18 27.35 -5.34 13.82
C LYS A 18 27.45 -6.78 13.30
N ALA A 19 28.33 -7.02 12.33
CA ALA A 19 28.59 -8.36 11.80
C ALA A 19 29.43 -9.20 12.78
N SER A 20 29.13 -10.50 12.86
CA SER A 20 29.91 -11.49 13.63
C SER A 20 31.28 -11.72 13.04
N LYS A 21 31.40 -11.64 11.70
CA LYS A 21 32.61 -11.89 10.93
C LYS A 21 32.75 -10.89 9.79
N LYS A 22 33.95 -10.46 9.51
CA LYS A 22 34.29 -9.56 8.40
C LYS A 22 34.72 -10.32 7.15
N GLY A 23 34.66 -9.64 6.01
CA GLY A 23 35.16 -10.15 4.73
C GLY A 23 34.29 -11.23 4.10
N LEU A 24 33.07 -11.44 4.56
CA LEU A 24 32.10 -12.34 3.96
C LEU A 24 31.36 -11.66 2.81
N PHE A 25 30.87 -12.46 1.87
CA PHE A 25 30.09 -12.03 0.73
C PHE A 25 28.84 -12.91 0.60
N VAL A 26 27.72 -12.29 0.18
CA VAL A 26 26.46 -12.96 -0.11
C VAL A 26 25.98 -12.59 -1.52
N CYS A 27 25.21 -13.48 -2.13
CA CYS A 27 24.76 -13.34 -3.52
C CYS A 27 23.24 -13.25 -3.66
N GLY A 28 22.49 -13.50 -2.59
CA GLY A 28 21.03 -13.54 -2.60
C GLY A 28 20.43 -13.23 -1.24
N LEU A 29 19.16 -12.87 -1.24
CA LEU A 29 18.33 -12.71 -0.06
C LEU A 29 17.23 -13.77 -0.12
N ASN A 30 17.10 -14.60 0.93
CA ASN A 30 16.15 -15.69 0.93
C ASN A 30 15.54 -15.91 2.32
N SER A 31 14.43 -16.67 2.39
CA SER A 31 13.84 -17.08 3.68
C SER A 31 14.75 -18.06 4.41
N LEU A 32 14.63 -18.14 5.75
CA LEU A 32 15.49 -18.98 6.59
C LEU A 32 15.51 -20.46 6.17
N ASP A 33 14.39 -20.98 5.69
CA ASP A 33 14.19 -22.36 5.29
C ASP A 33 14.69 -22.69 3.88
N LEU A 34 14.75 -21.69 3.01
CA LEU A 34 15.17 -21.82 1.60
C LEU A 34 16.57 -21.26 1.32
N ALA A 35 17.16 -20.58 2.30
CA ALA A 35 18.48 -19.96 2.13
C ALA A 35 19.59 -21.02 1.96
N GLU A 36 20.51 -20.74 1.08
CA GLU A 36 21.72 -21.52 0.81
C GLU A 36 22.95 -20.82 1.40
N ASP A 37 24.12 -21.46 1.31
CA ASP A 37 25.43 -21.02 1.84
C ASP A 37 25.97 -19.72 1.24
N SER A 38 25.32 -19.18 0.23
CA SER A 38 25.65 -17.91 -0.40
C SER A 38 24.56 -16.82 -0.15
N ASP A 39 23.54 -17.11 0.65
CA ASP A 39 22.43 -16.20 0.88
C ASP A 39 22.52 -15.50 2.24
N ILE A 40 21.95 -14.30 2.32
CA ILE A 40 21.60 -13.62 3.56
C ILE A 40 20.11 -13.84 3.86
N SER A 41 19.77 -14.00 5.13
CA SER A 41 18.39 -14.10 5.59
C SER A 41 18.15 -13.16 6.77
N PHE A 42 16.93 -13.12 7.32
CA PHE A 42 16.61 -12.36 8.52
C PHE A 42 15.68 -13.13 9.45
N PHE A 43 15.79 -12.84 10.75
CA PHE A 43 14.90 -13.37 11.79
C PHE A 43 14.33 -12.23 12.62
N ALA A 44 13.00 -12.04 12.53
CA ALA A 44 12.28 -10.94 13.19
C ALA A 44 11.77 -11.27 14.61
N GLY A 45 12.32 -12.29 15.27
CA GLY A 45 11.99 -12.64 16.66
C GLY A 45 10.70 -13.47 16.82
N ASN A 46 10.07 -13.95 15.75
CA ASN A 46 8.88 -14.79 15.85
C ASN A 46 9.26 -16.20 16.35
N LYS A 47 8.84 -16.56 17.55
CA LYS A 47 9.13 -17.87 18.17
C LYS A 47 8.70 -19.07 17.33
N LYS A 48 7.67 -18.94 16.49
CA LYS A 48 7.25 -20.01 15.56
C LYS A 48 8.30 -20.33 14.51
N ASN A 49 9.13 -19.34 14.15
CA ASN A 49 10.20 -19.49 13.15
C ASN A 49 11.56 -19.83 13.77
N LEU A 50 11.64 -20.03 15.09
CA LEU A 50 12.89 -20.37 15.76
C LEU A 50 13.51 -21.69 15.24
N PRO A 51 12.76 -22.76 14.95
CA PRO A 51 13.33 -23.97 14.34
C PRO A 51 13.98 -23.69 12.98
N GLN A 52 13.46 -22.74 12.20
CA GLN A 52 14.04 -22.34 10.92
C GLN A 52 15.36 -21.61 11.11
N LEU A 53 15.47 -20.71 12.12
CA LEU A 53 16.72 -20.04 12.48
C LEU A 53 17.82 -21.04 12.87
N VAL A 54 17.48 -22.04 13.69
CA VAL A 54 18.44 -23.07 14.16
C VAL A 54 18.98 -23.95 13.04
N ASN A 55 18.16 -24.19 12.01
CA ASN A 55 18.46 -25.14 10.92
C ASN A 55 18.78 -24.47 9.57
N THR A 56 18.79 -23.14 9.51
CA THR A 56 19.08 -22.41 8.26
C THR A 56 20.48 -22.73 7.74
N LYS A 57 20.60 -22.72 6.41
CA LYS A 57 21.89 -22.80 5.69
C LYS A 57 22.37 -21.44 5.21
N ALA A 58 21.65 -20.36 5.55
CA ALA A 58 22.05 -19.00 5.17
C ALA A 58 23.50 -18.72 5.61
N ALA A 59 24.30 -18.13 4.75
CA ALA A 59 25.66 -17.69 5.10
C ALA A 59 25.63 -16.71 6.28
N VAL A 60 24.64 -15.80 6.27
CA VAL A 60 24.49 -14.74 7.28
C VAL A 60 23.02 -14.53 7.59
N VAL A 61 22.69 -14.34 8.87
CA VAL A 61 21.33 -13.99 9.32
C VAL A 61 21.33 -12.64 10.01
N VAL A 62 20.41 -11.75 9.60
CA VAL A 62 20.14 -10.49 10.31
C VAL A 62 19.15 -10.76 11.43
N LEU A 63 19.52 -10.42 12.69
CA LEU A 63 18.75 -10.79 13.88
C LEU A 63 18.97 -9.78 15.03
N LYS A 64 18.17 -9.90 16.09
CA LYS A 64 18.38 -9.18 17.33
C LYS A 64 19.47 -9.82 18.20
N LYS A 65 20.07 -9.03 19.09
CA LYS A 65 21.09 -9.50 20.02
C LYS A 65 20.63 -10.70 20.86
N ASP A 66 19.39 -10.72 21.28
CA ASP A 66 18.83 -11.78 22.15
C ASP A 66 18.68 -13.14 21.41
N ASP A 67 18.67 -13.11 20.08
CA ASP A 67 18.48 -14.30 19.25
C ASP A 67 19.80 -14.97 18.83
N ILE A 68 20.96 -14.39 19.17
CA ILE A 68 22.29 -14.89 18.77
C ILE A 68 22.50 -16.36 19.16
N ASN A 69 22.10 -16.74 20.37
CA ASN A 69 22.31 -18.09 20.91
C ASN A 69 21.62 -19.20 20.11
N PHE A 70 20.64 -18.84 19.28
CA PHE A 70 19.91 -19.78 18.41
C PHE A 70 20.46 -19.83 16.98
N CYS A 71 21.33 -18.89 16.62
CA CYS A 71 21.92 -18.80 15.28
C CYS A 71 23.24 -19.60 15.24
N LYS A 72 23.32 -20.57 14.32
CA LYS A 72 24.55 -21.40 14.13
C LYS A 72 25.45 -20.89 13.01
N THR A 73 25.00 -19.92 12.25
CA THR A 73 25.72 -19.32 11.13
C THR A 73 26.24 -17.94 11.49
N ASP A 74 26.97 -17.28 10.61
CA ASP A 74 27.36 -15.90 10.82
C ASP A 74 26.13 -14.99 10.84
N TYR A 75 26.23 -13.83 11.50
CA TYR A 75 25.07 -12.94 11.70
C TYR A 75 25.45 -11.46 11.65
N ILE A 76 24.42 -10.63 11.43
CA ILE A 76 24.45 -9.18 11.67
C ILE A 76 23.44 -8.84 12.75
N VAL A 77 23.89 -8.24 13.85
CA VAL A 77 23.01 -7.76 14.92
C VAL A 77 22.47 -6.38 14.56
N VAL A 78 21.16 -6.22 14.63
CA VAL A 78 20.44 -4.95 14.43
C VAL A 78 19.35 -4.79 15.49
N ASP A 79 18.84 -3.56 15.67
CA ASP A 79 17.73 -3.29 16.60
C ASP A 79 16.39 -3.78 16.05
N ASP A 80 16.14 -3.61 14.73
CA ASP A 80 14.93 -4.06 14.06
C ASP A 80 15.25 -4.87 12.79
N PRO A 81 15.26 -6.21 12.86
CA PRO A 81 15.51 -7.06 11.72
C PRO A 81 14.45 -6.97 10.61
N TYR A 82 13.19 -6.61 10.94
CA TYR A 82 12.16 -6.47 9.94
C TYR A 82 12.35 -5.18 9.12
N PHE A 83 12.73 -4.09 9.78
CA PHE A 83 13.14 -2.88 9.09
C PHE A 83 14.43 -3.10 8.28
N ALA A 84 15.39 -3.84 8.81
CA ALA A 84 16.60 -4.23 8.07
C ALA A 84 16.26 -5.03 6.80
N PHE A 85 15.26 -5.92 6.85
CA PHE A 85 14.78 -6.66 5.68
C PHE A 85 14.28 -5.72 4.57
N SER A 86 13.59 -4.62 4.90
CA SER A 86 13.18 -3.65 3.90
C SER A 86 14.36 -3.02 3.14
N LYS A 87 15.47 -2.74 3.83
CA LYS A 87 16.70 -2.25 3.20
C LYS A 87 17.41 -3.32 2.36
N LEU A 88 17.46 -4.57 2.88
CA LEU A 88 18.03 -5.69 2.15
C LEU A 88 17.29 -5.97 0.85
N SER A 89 15.95 -5.89 0.87
CA SER A 89 15.14 -6.10 -0.33
C SER A 89 15.52 -5.15 -1.48
N ASN A 90 15.90 -3.92 -1.16
CA ASN A 90 16.37 -2.95 -2.16
C ASN A 90 17.77 -3.31 -2.73
N ILE A 91 18.66 -3.85 -1.90
CA ILE A 91 20.02 -4.26 -2.36
C ILE A 91 19.92 -5.42 -3.35
N PHE A 92 19.03 -6.37 -3.08
CA PHE A 92 18.85 -7.58 -3.88
C PHE A 92 17.74 -7.47 -4.93
N ASP A 93 17.18 -6.27 -5.13
CA ASP A 93 16.25 -6.02 -6.22
C ASP A 93 16.99 -6.02 -7.57
N ASN A 94 16.80 -7.11 -8.31
CA ASN A 94 17.42 -7.32 -9.62
C ASN A 94 16.54 -6.83 -10.78
N ARG A 95 15.46 -6.09 -10.52
CA ARG A 95 14.65 -5.50 -11.58
C ARG A 95 15.53 -4.57 -12.42
N LYS A 96 15.30 -4.58 -13.72
CA LYS A 96 16.07 -3.73 -14.65
C LYS A 96 15.90 -2.26 -14.27
N LYS A 97 17.02 -1.55 -14.22
CA LYS A 97 16.98 -0.07 -14.09
C LYS A 97 16.25 0.51 -15.30
N ILE A 98 15.31 1.37 -15.02
CA ILE A 98 14.56 2.09 -16.05
C ILE A 98 15.49 3.14 -16.66
N ILE A 99 15.56 3.15 -17.98
CA ILE A 99 16.31 4.16 -18.74
C ILE A 99 15.31 5.20 -19.23
N PRO A 100 15.50 6.49 -18.93
CA PRO A 100 14.59 7.55 -19.38
C PRO A 100 14.45 7.53 -20.90
N CYS A 101 13.20 7.49 -21.37
CA CYS A 101 12.86 7.65 -22.78
C CYS A 101 11.35 7.88 -22.92
N THR A 102 10.92 8.45 -24.03
CA THR A 102 9.52 8.50 -24.44
C THR A 102 9.35 7.67 -25.70
N LYS A 103 8.47 6.68 -25.68
CA LYS A 103 8.18 5.79 -26.82
C LYS A 103 7.40 6.52 -27.92
N GLU A 104 7.54 6.08 -29.16
CA GLU A 104 6.89 6.70 -30.32
C GLU A 104 5.36 6.59 -30.29
N SER A 105 4.81 5.57 -29.63
CA SER A 105 3.35 5.36 -29.49
C SER A 105 2.68 6.29 -28.48
N VAL A 106 3.44 7.10 -27.75
CA VAL A 106 2.93 8.04 -26.74
C VAL A 106 2.22 9.20 -27.39
N LYS A 107 1.04 9.56 -26.84
CA LYS A 107 0.32 10.77 -27.25
C LYS A 107 0.38 11.79 -26.10
N ILE A 108 0.79 13.01 -26.40
CA ILE A 108 0.92 14.10 -25.44
C ILE A 108 0.06 15.28 -25.93
N GLY A 109 -0.83 15.74 -25.05
CA GLY A 109 -1.71 16.88 -25.30
C GLY A 109 -1.00 18.24 -25.30
N ILE A 110 -1.77 19.28 -25.58
CA ILE A 110 -1.28 20.65 -25.71
C ILE A 110 -0.83 21.18 -24.34
N ASN A 111 0.25 21.97 -24.30
CA ASN A 111 0.82 22.58 -23.10
C ASN A 111 1.25 21.60 -21.99
N SER A 112 1.38 20.31 -22.32
CA SER A 112 1.83 19.33 -21.34
C SER A 112 3.35 19.27 -21.30
N ASN A 113 3.92 19.20 -20.07
CA ASN A 113 5.35 19.15 -19.83
C ASN A 113 5.77 17.76 -19.38
N VAL A 114 6.67 17.13 -20.13
CA VAL A 114 7.26 15.82 -19.81
C VAL A 114 8.78 15.97 -19.81
N PRO A 115 9.45 15.92 -18.64
CA PRO A 115 10.89 16.04 -18.54
C PRO A 115 11.63 14.90 -19.26
N LYS A 116 12.80 15.20 -19.79
CA LYS A 116 13.68 14.19 -20.44
C LYS A 116 14.20 13.11 -19.49
N SER A 117 14.17 13.34 -18.19
CA SER A 117 14.53 12.37 -17.15
C SER A 117 13.44 11.31 -16.92
N SER A 118 12.24 11.51 -17.47
CA SER A 118 11.12 10.61 -17.30
C SER A 118 11.15 9.42 -18.27
N PHE A 119 10.58 8.31 -17.84
CA PHE A 119 10.34 7.14 -18.68
C PHE A 119 8.85 7.05 -19.02
N ILE A 120 8.51 7.17 -20.30
CA ILE A 120 7.14 7.06 -20.79
C ILE A 120 7.06 5.90 -21.79
N ASP A 121 6.36 4.85 -21.41
CA ASP A 121 6.31 3.60 -22.17
C ASP A 121 5.19 3.59 -23.23
N ASP A 122 5.02 2.49 -23.92
CA ASP A 122 4.12 2.34 -25.05
C ASP A 122 2.64 2.56 -24.68
N PHE A 123 1.90 3.17 -25.61
CA PHE A 123 0.45 3.39 -25.54
C PHE A 123 -0.01 4.29 -24.39
N VAL A 124 0.90 5.06 -23.79
CA VAL A 124 0.54 6.09 -22.81
C VAL A 124 -0.16 7.25 -23.53
N VAL A 125 -1.23 7.74 -22.92
CA VAL A 125 -1.97 8.92 -23.38
C VAL A 125 -1.95 9.97 -22.27
N ILE A 126 -1.42 11.15 -22.58
CA ILE A 126 -1.33 12.32 -21.69
C ILE A 126 -2.23 13.41 -22.29
N GLY A 127 -3.17 13.91 -21.51
CA GLY A 127 -4.08 14.98 -21.87
C GLY A 127 -3.41 16.35 -21.96
N ASP A 128 -4.22 17.40 -21.99
CA ASP A 128 -3.74 18.79 -22.08
C ASP A 128 -3.37 19.36 -20.71
N ASN A 129 -2.43 20.31 -20.67
CA ASN A 129 -1.96 21.03 -19.48
C ASN A 129 -1.42 20.13 -18.36
N VAL A 130 -0.96 18.92 -18.67
CA VAL A 130 -0.42 17.97 -17.70
C VAL A 130 1.01 18.37 -17.31
N LYS A 131 1.32 18.29 -16.02
CA LYS A 131 2.66 18.55 -15.48
C LYS A 131 3.22 17.25 -14.89
N ILE A 132 4.28 16.74 -15.51
CA ILE A 132 5.04 15.59 -15.04
C ILE A 132 6.34 16.08 -14.41
N GLY A 133 6.65 15.61 -13.22
CA GLY A 133 7.89 15.90 -12.50
C GLY A 133 9.10 15.14 -13.04
N GLU A 134 10.26 15.40 -12.46
CA GLU A 134 11.53 14.75 -12.84
C GLU A 134 11.53 13.27 -12.41
N ASN A 135 12.19 12.43 -13.24
CA ASN A 135 12.37 10.99 -12.99
C ASN A 135 11.07 10.19 -12.81
N VAL A 136 9.94 10.68 -13.30
CA VAL A 136 8.68 9.94 -13.26
C VAL A 136 8.73 8.78 -14.25
N SER A 137 8.20 7.62 -13.84
CA SER A 137 8.10 6.43 -14.68
C SER A 137 6.63 6.11 -14.95
N ILE A 138 6.23 6.10 -16.21
CA ILE A 138 4.86 5.81 -16.65
C ILE A 138 4.89 4.59 -17.56
N TYR A 139 4.23 3.54 -17.11
CA TYR A 139 4.23 2.24 -17.77
C TYR A 139 3.12 2.11 -18.83
N PRO A 140 3.12 1.03 -19.65
CA PRO A 140 2.25 0.93 -20.81
C PRO A 140 0.75 1.07 -20.51
N GLY A 141 0.04 1.73 -21.41
CA GLY A 141 -1.42 1.84 -21.37
C GLY A 141 -1.99 2.81 -20.36
N VAL A 142 -1.16 3.54 -19.61
CA VAL A 142 -1.60 4.57 -18.66
C VAL A 142 -2.34 5.68 -19.41
N LYS A 143 -3.43 6.17 -18.81
CA LYS A 143 -4.20 7.29 -19.30
C LYS A 143 -4.24 8.39 -18.25
N ILE A 144 -3.75 9.56 -18.61
CA ILE A 144 -3.71 10.77 -17.79
C ILE A 144 -4.58 11.80 -18.48
N GLU A 145 -5.63 12.24 -17.83
CA GLU A 145 -6.54 13.26 -18.37
C GLU A 145 -5.99 14.68 -18.16
N ASN A 146 -6.77 15.68 -18.53
CA ASN A 146 -6.31 17.07 -18.53
C ASN A 146 -6.02 17.62 -17.13
N ASP A 147 -5.16 18.62 -17.06
CA ASP A 147 -4.86 19.40 -15.84
C ASP A 147 -4.36 18.55 -14.66
N VAL A 148 -3.76 17.36 -14.92
CA VAL A 148 -3.17 16.47 -13.92
C VAL A 148 -1.74 16.94 -13.59
N GLU A 149 -1.37 16.84 -12.31
CA GLU A 149 -0.01 17.09 -11.85
C GLU A 149 0.55 15.82 -11.17
N ILE A 150 1.76 15.40 -11.53
CA ILE A 150 2.47 14.24 -10.94
C ILE A 150 3.86 14.70 -10.50
N GLY A 151 4.14 14.55 -9.20
CA GLY A 151 5.41 14.96 -8.60
C GLY A 151 6.57 14.00 -8.90
N ASP A 152 7.77 14.47 -8.62
CA ASP A 152 9.04 13.82 -8.94
C ASP A 152 9.16 12.39 -8.41
N ASN A 153 9.93 11.56 -9.13
CA ASN A 153 10.26 10.18 -8.76
C ASN A 153 9.04 9.25 -8.56
N SER A 154 7.85 9.65 -9.02
CA SER A 154 6.65 8.83 -8.90
C SER A 154 6.59 7.76 -10.01
N VAL A 155 5.97 6.63 -9.69
CA VAL A 155 5.86 5.47 -10.57
C VAL A 155 4.40 5.15 -10.82
N ILE A 156 3.97 5.19 -12.09
CA ILE A 156 2.61 4.90 -12.51
C ILE A 156 2.62 3.63 -13.34
N HIS A 157 2.09 2.55 -12.77
CA HIS A 157 2.10 1.23 -13.40
C HIS A 157 1.03 1.07 -14.48
N GLN A 158 1.08 -0.08 -15.17
CA GLN A 158 0.30 -0.39 -16.36
C GLN A 158 -1.21 -0.14 -16.17
N ASN A 159 -1.84 0.44 -17.19
CA ASN A 159 -3.29 0.64 -17.28
C ASN A 159 -3.91 1.49 -16.17
N VAL A 160 -3.12 2.24 -15.40
CA VAL A 160 -3.66 3.22 -14.44
C VAL A 160 -4.40 4.32 -15.21
N VAL A 161 -5.54 4.74 -14.66
CA VAL A 161 -6.31 5.88 -15.15
C VAL A 161 -6.29 6.99 -14.12
N ILE A 162 -5.84 8.18 -14.51
CA ILE A 162 -5.82 9.38 -13.67
C ILE A 162 -6.72 10.41 -14.32
N LYS A 163 -7.80 10.73 -13.63
CA LYS A 163 -8.84 11.66 -14.11
C LYS A 163 -8.40 13.11 -13.94
N GLU A 164 -9.07 13.98 -14.68
CA GLU A 164 -8.78 15.41 -14.74
C GLU A 164 -8.70 16.10 -13.37
N ASN A 165 -7.82 17.12 -13.26
CA ASN A 165 -7.56 17.92 -12.07
C ASN A 165 -6.97 17.14 -10.88
N THR A 166 -6.57 15.89 -11.04
CA THR A 166 -5.91 15.10 -9.99
C THR A 166 -4.50 15.62 -9.75
N ARG A 167 -4.10 15.69 -8.48
CA ARG A 167 -2.73 16.02 -8.07
C ARG A 167 -2.12 14.87 -7.32
N ILE A 168 -0.93 14.45 -7.71
CA ILE A 168 -0.15 13.38 -7.09
C ILE A 168 1.20 13.96 -6.68
N GLY A 169 1.56 13.80 -5.43
CA GLY A 169 2.85 14.26 -4.88
C GLY A 169 4.04 13.46 -5.41
N GLN A 170 5.19 13.69 -4.82
CA GLN A 170 6.45 13.03 -5.19
C GLN A 170 6.63 11.67 -4.50
N ASN A 171 7.48 10.81 -5.10
CA ASN A 171 7.82 9.48 -4.57
C ASN A 171 6.59 8.59 -4.34
N CYS A 172 5.55 8.72 -5.15
CA CYS A 172 4.35 7.91 -5.10
C CYS A 172 4.46 6.71 -6.03
N THR A 173 3.80 5.61 -5.66
CA THR A 173 3.66 4.44 -6.52
C THR A 173 2.17 4.10 -6.70
N ILE A 174 1.69 4.18 -7.94
CA ILE A 174 0.32 3.80 -8.29
C ILE A 174 0.39 2.50 -9.07
N PHE A 175 -0.12 1.41 -8.48
CA PHE A 175 -0.02 0.08 -9.06
C PHE A 175 -1.08 -0.17 -10.15
N ALA A 176 -0.85 -1.23 -10.92
CA ALA A 176 -1.58 -1.53 -12.15
C ALA A 176 -3.12 -1.54 -11.98
N ASN A 177 -3.82 -0.99 -12.97
CA ASN A 177 -5.27 -0.90 -13.06
C ASN A 177 -5.94 -0.07 -11.96
N ALA A 178 -5.21 0.69 -11.14
CA ALA A 178 -5.82 1.62 -10.21
C ALA A 178 -6.51 2.76 -10.98
N THR A 179 -7.63 3.28 -10.44
CA THR A 179 -8.37 4.41 -11.02
C THR A 179 -8.45 5.53 -9.99
N ILE A 180 -7.93 6.69 -10.35
CA ILE A 180 -7.85 7.86 -9.47
C ILE A 180 -8.72 8.99 -10.02
N GLY A 181 -9.68 9.45 -9.23
CA GLY A 181 -10.51 10.61 -9.56
C GLY A 181 -11.76 10.28 -10.38
N THR A 182 -12.23 9.04 -10.38
CA THR A 182 -13.53 8.70 -10.99
C THR A 182 -14.68 9.31 -10.18
N ASP A 183 -15.85 9.48 -10.80
CA ASP A 183 -17.02 10.03 -10.13
C ASP A 183 -17.45 9.16 -8.95
N GLY A 184 -17.68 9.78 -7.82
CA GLY A 184 -18.29 9.14 -6.66
C GLY A 184 -19.77 8.80 -6.87
N PHE A 185 -20.31 7.95 -6.01
CA PHE A 185 -21.71 7.53 -6.03
C PHE A 185 -22.63 8.64 -5.45
N GLY A 186 -23.14 9.51 -6.32
CA GLY A 186 -24.02 10.62 -5.97
C GLY A 186 -25.27 10.66 -6.84
N TYR A 187 -26.44 10.45 -6.24
CA TYR A 187 -27.73 10.49 -6.94
C TYR A 187 -28.80 11.13 -6.08
N ALA A 188 -29.69 11.92 -6.69
CA ALA A 188 -30.89 12.46 -6.09
C ALA A 188 -32.14 11.78 -6.66
N LEU A 189 -33.12 11.50 -5.82
CA LEU A 189 -34.40 10.95 -6.27
C LEU A 189 -35.33 12.07 -6.71
N ASP A 190 -35.73 12.08 -7.99
CA ASP A 190 -36.78 12.93 -8.52
C ASP A 190 -37.88 12.07 -9.16
N LYS A 191 -39.09 12.16 -8.67
CA LYS A 191 -40.29 11.46 -9.20
C LYS A 191 -40.05 9.99 -9.54
N ASN A 192 -39.45 9.23 -8.62
CA ASN A 192 -39.06 7.81 -8.77
C ASN A 192 -37.92 7.52 -9.79
N GLN A 193 -37.17 8.53 -10.19
CA GLN A 193 -35.99 8.37 -11.02
C GLN A 193 -34.74 8.88 -10.31
N TRP A 194 -33.64 8.13 -10.39
CA TRP A 194 -32.36 8.56 -9.88
C TRP A 194 -31.66 9.48 -10.86
N VAL A 195 -31.42 10.71 -10.47
CA VAL A 195 -30.70 11.73 -11.24
C VAL A 195 -29.29 11.82 -10.70
N LYS A 196 -28.30 11.69 -11.60
CA LYS A 196 -26.88 11.77 -11.25
C LYS A 196 -26.51 13.17 -10.74
N ILE A 197 -25.78 13.22 -9.64
CA ILE A 197 -25.13 14.44 -9.14
C ILE A 197 -23.71 14.46 -9.70
N ASN A 198 -23.38 15.50 -10.48
CA ASN A 198 -22.04 15.66 -11.01
C ASN A 198 -21.02 15.87 -9.90
N GLN A 199 -19.89 15.21 -10.02
CA GLN A 199 -18.79 15.30 -9.07
C GLN A 199 -17.78 16.34 -9.57
N LEU A 200 -17.72 17.50 -8.94
CA LEU A 200 -16.99 18.68 -9.41
C LEU A 200 -15.65 18.88 -8.72
N GLY A 201 -15.40 18.15 -7.64
CA GLY A 201 -14.10 18.12 -6.95
C GLY A 201 -13.07 17.27 -7.70
N SER A 202 -11.95 17.04 -7.07
CA SER A 202 -10.86 16.22 -7.59
C SER A 202 -10.29 15.29 -6.52
N VAL A 203 -9.12 14.67 -6.81
CA VAL A 203 -8.32 13.91 -5.84
C VAL A 203 -6.99 14.61 -5.64
N VAL A 204 -6.58 14.76 -4.39
CA VAL A 204 -5.26 15.26 -4.01
C VAL A 204 -4.54 14.18 -3.22
N ILE A 205 -3.39 13.74 -3.75
CA ILE A 205 -2.53 12.72 -3.14
C ILE A 205 -1.23 13.39 -2.72
N GLY A 206 -0.86 13.20 -1.46
CA GLY A 206 0.39 13.70 -0.89
C GLY A 206 1.62 12.93 -1.38
N ASN A 207 2.73 13.09 -0.67
CA ASN A 207 4.01 12.48 -1.01
C ASN A 207 4.16 11.08 -0.39
N PHE A 208 4.99 10.23 -1.01
CA PHE A 208 5.31 8.89 -0.48
C PHE A 208 4.08 7.98 -0.31
N VAL A 209 3.06 8.16 -1.15
CA VAL A 209 1.83 7.36 -1.12
C VAL A 209 1.96 6.17 -2.08
N ASP A 210 1.55 4.98 -1.62
CA ASP A 210 1.40 3.80 -2.48
C ASP A 210 -0.07 3.42 -2.59
N ILE A 211 -0.55 3.18 -3.81
CA ILE A 211 -1.93 2.78 -4.10
C ILE A 211 -1.91 1.48 -4.88
N GLY A 212 -2.40 0.41 -4.26
CA GLY A 212 -2.40 -0.95 -4.77
C GLY A 212 -3.23 -1.17 -6.03
N SER A 213 -2.99 -2.30 -6.66
CA SER A 213 -3.64 -2.68 -7.92
C SER A 213 -5.16 -2.79 -7.79
N ASN A 214 -5.88 -2.33 -8.82
CA ASN A 214 -7.35 -2.32 -8.89
C ASN A 214 -8.02 -1.52 -7.76
N SER A 215 -7.31 -0.66 -7.04
CA SER A 215 -7.90 0.25 -6.07
C SER A 215 -8.50 1.46 -6.77
N THR A 216 -9.62 1.95 -6.23
CA THR A 216 -10.36 3.08 -6.79
C THR A 216 -10.49 4.18 -5.75
N ILE A 217 -10.14 5.41 -6.14
CA ILE A 217 -10.29 6.60 -5.31
C ILE A 217 -11.20 7.57 -6.05
N ASP A 218 -12.40 7.77 -5.50
CA ASP A 218 -13.39 8.65 -6.09
C ASP A 218 -13.04 10.13 -5.84
N ARG A 219 -13.35 10.97 -6.80
CA ARG A 219 -13.29 12.43 -6.64
C ARG A 219 -14.35 12.94 -5.68
N GLY A 220 -14.12 14.06 -5.06
CA GLY A 220 -15.13 14.67 -4.21
C GLY A 220 -16.27 15.31 -5.01
N ALA A 221 -17.42 15.45 -4.38
CA ALA A 221 -18.59 16.07 -5.00
C ALA A 221 -18.38 17.57 -5.29
N LEU A 222 -17.93 18.33 -4.30
CA LEU A 222 -17.58 19.76 -4.41
C LEU A 222 -16.17 20.04 -3.93
N GLN A 223 -15.78 19.46 -2.79
CA GLN A 223 -14.44 19.49 -2.26
C GLN A 223 -13.67 18.26 -2.73
N ASN A 224 -12.36 18.23 -2.51
CA ASN A 224 -11.52 17.11 -2.95
C ASN A 224 -11.59 15.91 -2.00
N THR A 225 -11.35 14.72 -2.54
CA THR A 225 -10.90 13.57 -1.76
C THR A 225 -9.40 13.73 -1.53
N ILE A 226 -8.93 13.50 -0.30
CA ILE A 226 -7.56 13.79 0.12
C ILE A 226 -6.91 12.52 0.67
N ILE A 227 -5.75 12.17 0.12
CA ILE A 227 -4.87 11.13 0.63
C ILE A 227 -3.57 11.81 1.06
N GLU A 228 -3.30 11.89 2.36
CA GLU A 228 -2.14 12.62 2.86
C GLU A 228 -0.82 11.82 2.73
N ASP A 229 0.30 12.45 3.13
CA ASP A 229 1.65 11.90 2.98
C ASP A 229 1.82 10.54 3.67
N GLY A 230 2.58 9.65 3.04
CA GLY A 230 3.00 8.36 3.62
C GLY A 230 1.90 7.29 3.70
N VAL A 231 0.69 7.57 3.23
CA VAL A 231 -0.41 6.59 3.23
C VAL A 231 -0.08 5.40 2.34
N LYS A 232 -0.41 4.19 2.81
CA LYS A 232 -0.24 2.93 2.07
C LYS A 232 -1.58 2.25 1.89
N ILE A 233 -2.01 2.10 0.66
CA ILE A 233 -3.27 1.48 0.26
C ILE A 233 -2.96 0.21 -0.51
N ASP A 234 -3.45 -0.92 -0.04
CA ASP A 234 -3.28 -2.22 -0.68
C ASP A 234 -4.25 -2.39 -1.87
N ASN A 235 -4.29 -3.58 -2.43
CA ASN A 235 -5.06 -3.90 -3.62
C ASN A 235 -6.57 -3.96 -3.36
N GLN A 236 -7.37 -3.63 -4.39
CA GLN A 236 -8.84 -3.73 -4.38
C GLN A 236 -9.52 -2.91 -3.27
N VAL A 237 -8.94 -1.78 -2.90
CA VAL A 237 -9.51 -0.84 -1.92
C VAL A 237 -10.41 0.17 -2.63
N GLN A 238 -11.58 0.44 -2.05
CA GLN A 238 -12.49 1.51 -2.50
C GLN A 238 -12.46 2.66 -1.50
N ILE A 239 -12.06 3.84 -1.95
CA ILE A 239 -12.18 5.10 -1.20
C ILE A 239 -13.26 5.96 -1.86
N GLY A 240 -14.36 6.17 -1.14
CA GLY A 240 -15.48 6.98 -1.60
C GLY A 240 -15.16 8.48 -1.68
N HIS A 241 -16.05 9.23 -2.33
CA HIS A 241 -15.91 10.66 -2.54
C HIS A 241 -15.77 11.46 -1.23
N ASN A 242 -15.00 12.53 -1.25
CA ASN A 242 -14.80 13.44 -0.09
C ASN A 242 -14.16 12.79 1.15
N CYS A 243 -13.57 11.60 1.04
CA CYS A 243 -12.82 11.01 2.13
C CYS A 243 -11.51 11.79 2.37
N ILE A 244 -11.08 11.80 3.62
CA ILE A 244 -9.75 12.28 4.03
C ILE A 244 -9.04 11.12 4.72
N ILE A 245 -7.94 10.67 4.14
CA ILE A 245 -7.07 9.65 4.73
C ILE A 245 -5.81 10.33 5.22
N SER A 246 -5.66 10.44 6.53
CA SER A 246 -4.55 11.20 7.12
C SER A 246 -3.24 10.42 7.11
N LYS A 247 -2.15 11.15 7.35
CA LYS A 247 -0.75 10.72 7.20
C LYS A 247 -0.45 9.36 7.81
N ASN A 248 0.44 8.63 7.14
CA ASN A 248 0.99 7.35 7.63
C ASN A 248 -0.05 6.27 7.95
N THR A 249 -1.29 6.42 7.49
CA THR A 249 -2.32 5.40 7.61
C THR A 249 -2.07 4.26 6.62
N ILE A 250 -2.27 3.02 7.07
CA ILE A 250 -2.15 1.83 6.23
C ILE A 250 -3.51 1.14 6.10
N ILE A 251 -3.87 0.77 4.87
CA ILE A 251 -5.16 0.17 4.51
C ILE A 251 -4.89 -1.12 3.75
N ALA A 252 -5.28 -2.25 4.35
CA ALA A 252 -5.09 -3.56 3.74
C ALA A 252 -6.13 -3.85 2.65
N GLY A 253 -5.93 -4.95 1.92
CA GLY A 253 -6.72 -5.28 0.74
C GLY A 253 -8.22 -5.44 0.97
N CYS A 254 -9.01 -5.14 -0.07
CA CYS A 254 -10.47 -5.29 -0.08
C CYS A 254 -11.21 -4.42 0.94
N VAL A 255 -10.60 -3.38 1.49
CA VAL A 255 -11.28 -2.42 2.39
C VAL A 255 -12.18 -1.50 1.59
N GLY A 256 -13.38 -1.22 2.12
CA GLY A 256 -14.29 -0.21 1.60
C GLY A 256 -14.48 0.94 2.60
N ILE A 257 -14.25 2.17 2.17
CA ILE A 257 -14.49 3.39 2.94
C ILE A 257 -15.52 4.22 2.19
N ALA A 258 -16.70 4.37 2.78
CA ALA A 258 -17.78 5.15 2.18
C ALA A 258 -17.53 6.66 2.28
N GLY A 259 -18.18 7.41 1.42
CA GLY A 259 -17.93 8.84 1.22
C GLY A 259 -17.99 9.71 2.47
N SER A 260 -17.24 10.80 2.45
CA SER A 260 -17.17 11.82 3.50
C SER A 260 -16.66 11.31 4.86
N THR A 261 -15.92 10.19 4.86
CA THR A 261 -15.29 9.64 6.06
C THR A 261 -13.89 10.20 6.24
N ILE A 262 -13.53 10.52 7.47
CA ILE A 262 -12.20 10.99 7.87
C ILE A 262 -11.51 9.88 8.66
N ILE A 263 -10.35 9.44 8.17
CA ILE A 263 -9.47 8.49 8.86
C ILE A 263 -8.28 9.25 9.41
N GLY A 264 -8.10 9.20 10.72
CA GLY A 264 -7.02 9.88 11.44
C GLY A 264 -5.64 9.34 11.10
N GLU A 265 -4.60 10.05 11.53
CA GLU A 265 -3.20 9.73 11.30
C GLU A 265 -2.79 8.39 11.92
N GLY A 266 -1.94 7.63 11.22
CA GLY A 266 -1.33 6.40 11.74
C GLY A 266 -2.31 5.24 11.98
N CYS A 267 -3.52 5.30 11.44
CA CYS A 267 -4.50 4.23 11.54
C CYS A 267 -4.04 2.97 10.78
N LYS A 268 -4.50 1.82 11.26
CA LYS A 268 -4.25 0.50 10.65
C LYS A 268 -5.58 -0.18 10.34
N ILE A 269 -5.94 -0.22 9.07
CA ILE A 269 -7.23 -0.77 8.64
C ILE A 269 -7.01 -2.18 8.09
N GLY A 270 -7.53 -3.18 8.79
CA GLY A 270 -7.40 -4.60 8.43
C GLY A 270 -8.21 -4.97 7.19
N GLY A 271 -7.73 -5.97 6.45
CA GLY A 271 -8.32 -6.39 5.18
C GLY A 271 -9.81 -6.70 5.26
N ALA A 272 -10.54 -6.38 4.20
CA ALA A 272 -11.98 -6.55 4.08
C ALA A 272 -12.82 -5.82 5.17
N ALA A 273 -12.24 -4.84 5.88
CA ALA A 273 -13.02 -3.96 6.75
C ALA A 273 -13.90 -3.02 5.92
N MET A 274 -15.11 -2.71 6.42
CA MET A 274 -16.05 -1.79 5.79
C MET A 274 -16.36 -0.65 6.75
N ILE A 275 -16.21 0.60 6.28
CA ILE A 275 -16.43 1.80 7.07
C ILE A 275 -17.56 2.60 6.43
N LEU A 276 -18.64 2.83 7.17
CA LEU A 276 -19.78 3.62 6.67
C LEU A 276 -19.40 5.08 6.46
N GLY A 277 -20.21 5.78 5.69
CA GLY A 277 -19.98 7.18 5.33
C GLY A 277 -20.18 8.18 6.47
N HIS A 278 -19.58 9.36 6.32
CA HIS A 278 -19.69 10.49 7.24
C HIS A 278 -19.18 10.20 8.67
N LEU A 279 -18.20 9.31 8.81
CA LEU A 279 -17.62 8.93 10.08
C LEU A 279 -16.26 9.61 10.29
N ASN A 280 -15.92 9.83 11.57
CA ASN A 280 -14.58 10.20 12.01
C ASN A 280 -13.95 9.02 12.76
N ILE A 281 -12.78 8.59 12.31
CA ILE A 281 -11.98 7.55 12.96
C ILE A 281 -10.75 8.23 13.55
N GLU A 282 -10.63 8.22 14.86
CA GLU A 282 -9.53 8.89 15.58
C GLU A 282 -8.18 8.26 15.26
N SER A 283 -7.12 9.06 15.37
CA SER A 283 -5.75 8.70 15.02
C SER A 283 -5.24 7.45 15.76
N GLU A 284 -4.27 6.74 15.13
CA GLU A 284 -3.63 5.52 15.65
C GLU A 284 -4.59 4.35 15.93
N THR A 285 -5.85 4.46 15.46
CA THR A 285 -6.85 3.40 15.60
C THR A 285 -6.46 2.19 14.74
N THR A 286 -6.60 0.99 15.34
CA THR A 286 -6.47 -0.27 14.60
C THR A 286 -7.86 -0.90 14.41
N ILE A 287 -8.22 -1.20 13.15
CA ILE A 287 -9.45 -1.93 12.82
C ILE A 287 -9.06 -3.33 12.36
N SER A 288 -9.56 -4.34 13.07
CA SER A 288 -9.29 -5.75 12.73
C SER A 288 -9.91 -6.14 11.38
N PRO A 289 -9.34 -7.14 10.67
CA PRO A 289 -9.89 -7.61 9.39
C PRO A 289 -11.36 -8.00 9.47
N GLY A 290 -12.13 -7.73 8.39
CA GLY A 290 -13.54 -8.07 8.28
C GLY A 290 -14.49 -7.30 9.21
N THR A 291 -14.02 -6.26 9.90
CA THR A 291 -14.81 -5.47 10.82
C THR A 291 -15.66 -4.43 10.07
N MET A 292 -16.95 -4.31 10.42
CA MET A 292 -17.81 -3.23 9.95
C MET A 292 -17.90 -2.12 11.00
N ILE A 293 -17.52 -0.91 10.62
CA ILE A 293 -17.60 0.30 11.44
C ILE A 293 -18.82 1.12 11.03
N ALA A 294 -19.80 1.23 11.93
CA ALA A 294 -21.08 1.90 11.70
C ALA A 294 -21.24 3.20 12.49
N SER A 295 -20.25 3.60 13.27
CA SER A 295 -20.26 4.85 14.05
C SER A 295 -18.85 5.41 14.19
N SER A 296 -18.73 6.71 14.42
CA SER A 296 -17.43 7.37 14.65
C SER A 296 -16.69 6.79 15.86
N ILE A 297 -15.37 6.75 15.76
CA ILE A 297 -14.45 6.31 16.81
C ILE A 297 -13.73 7.55 17.31
N ASN A 298 -13.96 7.91 18.58
CA ASN A 298 -13.43 9.14 19.20
C ASN A 298 -12.26 8.85 20.19
N LYS A 299 -11.76 7.60 20.22
CA LYS A 299 -10.73 7.18 21.16
C LYS A 299 -9.47 6.79 20.41
N LYS A 300 -8.41 7.53 20.64
CA LYS A 300 -7.12 7.36 20.00
C LYS A 300 -6.43 6.06 20.41
N GLY A 301 -5.75 5.38 19.47
CA GLY A 301 -4.81 4.29 19.74
C GLY A 301 -5.45 2.94 20.09
N GLU A 302 -6.75 2.82 20.03
CA GLU A 302 -7.47 1.59 20.40
C GLU A 302 -7.63 0.65 19.23
N THR A 303 -7.87 -0.63 19.54
CA THR A 303 -8.15 -1.68 18.55
C THR A 303 -9.62 -2.07 18.59
N TYR A 304 -10.27 -2.07 17.42
CA TYR A 304 -11.66 -2.46 17.27
C TYR A 304 -11.79 -3.72 16.43
N THR A 305 -12.64 -4.64 16.90
CA THR A 305 -12.92 -5.91 16.25
C THR A 305 -14.44 -6.15 16.24
N GLY A 306 -15.00 -6.42 15.08
CA GLY A 306 -16.43 -6.56 14.92
C GLY A 306 -16.82 -7.57 13.83
N PHE A 307 -16.16 -8.74 13.79
CA PHE A 307 -16.58 -9.83 12.93
C PHE A 307 -17.08 -11.02 13.77
N PHE A 308 -18.04 -11.76 13.22
CA PHE A 308 -18.60 -12.90 13.87
C PHE A 308 -17.65 -14.12 13.71
N PRO A 309 -17.39 -14.92 14.78
CA PRO A 309 -16.56 -16.11 14.66
C PRO A 309 -17.12 -17.10 13.64
N PHE A 310 -16.27 -17.74 12.86
CA PHE A 310 -16.69 -18.79 11.95
C PHE A 310 -16.91 -20.12 12.71
N PHE A 311 -17.88 -20.89 12.26
CA PHE A 311 -18.20 -22.21 12.79
C PHE A 311 -18.40 -23.20 11.64
N GLU A 312 -18.34 -24.51 11.92
CA GLU A 312 -18.87 -25.50 10.99
C GLU A 312 -20.36 -25.22 10.73
N LYS A 313 -20.83 -25.48 9.50
CA LYS A 313 -22.21 -25.18 9.07
C LYS A 313 -23.27 -25.65 10.06
N LYS A 314 -23.11 -26.89 10.63
CA LYS A 314 -24.05 -27.48 11.61
C LYS A 314 -24.15 -26.61 12.87
N ASP A 315 -23.03 -26.04 13.33
CA ASP A 315 -23.00 -25.24 14.56
C ASP A 315 -23.43 -23.80 14.29
N TRP A 316 -23.09 -23.24 13.10
CA TRP A 316 -23.62 -21.98 12.64
C TRP A 316 -25.16 -21.96 12.63
N ILE A 317 -25.82 -23.07 12.15
CA ILE A 317 -27.29 -23.19 12.16
C ILE A 317 -27.82 -23.14 13.59
N LYS A 318 -27.19 -23.81 14.55
CA LYS A 318 -27.60 -23.75 15.96
C LYS A 318 -27.49 -22.34 16.55
N VAL A 319 -26.37 -21.67 16.31
CA VAL A 319 -26.14 -20.27 16.77
C VAL A 319 -27.19 -19.33 16.18
N THR A 320 -27.44 -19.40 14.87
CA THR A 320 -28.44 -18.55 14.24
C THR A 320 -29.86 -18.82 14.71
N MET A 321 -30.22 -20.09 14.99
CA MET A 321 -31.50 -20.44 15.59
C MET A 321 -31.62 -19.92 17.02
N PHE A 322 -30.55 -19.97 17.81
CA PHE A 322 -30.52 -19.41 19.17
C PHE A 322 -30.75 -17.89 19.13
N LEU A 323 -30.05 -17.16 18.26
CA LEU A 323 -30.23 -15.72 18.08
C LEU A 323 -31.68 -15.37 17.66
N LYS A 324 -32.27 -16.12 16.71
CA LYS A 324 -33.68 -15.94 16.33
C LYS A 324 -34.65 -16.14 17.48
N ARG A 325 -34.40 -17.10 18.39
CA ARG A 325 -35.23 -17.31 19.59
C ARG A 325 -35.11 -16.17 20.58
N LEU A 326 -33.91 -15.59 20.76
CA LEU A 326 -33.73 -14.44 21.62
C LEU A 326 -34.55 -13.23 21.10
N LEU A 327 -34.49 -12.95 19.80
CA LEU A 327 -35.29 -11.85 19.21
C LEU A 327 -36.77 -11.98 19.41
N ARG A 328 -37.34 -13.25 19.40
CA ARG A 328 -38.79 -13.50 19.64
C ARG A 328 -39.22 -13.31 21.09
N LYS A 329 -38.29 -13.20 22.05
CA LYS A 329 -38.60 -12.92 23.46
C LYS A 329 -38.67 -11.43 23.78
N TRP A 330 -38.27 -10.57 22.85
CA TRP A 330 -38.21 -9.11 23.02
C TRP A 330 -39.22 -8.38 22.14
N VAL A 331 -40.01 -9.09 21.36
CA VAL A 331 -41.19 -8.65 20.61
C VAL A 331 -42.43 -9.35 21.19
#